data_bad55e817587c8f5aea5eb86598e67f7
#
_entry.id   bad55e817587c8f5aea5eb86598e67f7
#
_cell.length_a   1.000
_cell.length_b   1.000
_cell.length_c   1.000
_cell.angle_alpha   90.00
_cell.angle_beta   90.00
_cell.angle_gamma   90.00
#
_symmetry.space_group_name_H-M   'P 1'
#
loop_
_entity.id
_entity.type
_entity.pdbx_description
1 polymer ?
#
loop_
_entity_poly.entity_id
_entity_poly.type
_entity_poly.pdbx_seq_one_letter_code
_entity_poly.pdbx_strand_id
1 'polypeptide(L)'
;MKTSIKYILAAVATLVILRSLKKPNFKQKAVKLAKKELERWNFGNIKEGNAALMPTLRDYYKTGTKTYKSDKFYIDTAWSGAFISYIMRMAGAGDKFKYANAHAVYIQDAKQNRKKNIKTFQAFRKNEMPVTVGDLICYPRQDGVTYYTPGLYYSHCDIVSEIKPGVAVGIGGNVSNSVKSKNYTLDSNNKVTSEEVHAIIKVLI
;
A
#
# COMPACT_ATOMS: atom_id res chain seq x y z
N MET A 1 -46.67 -19.20 16.56
CA MET A 1 -46.00 -18.11 15.85
C MET A 1 -44.94 -17.31 16.67
N LYS A 2 -45.13 -17.05 17.97
CA LYS A 2 -44.18 -16.26 18.79
C LYS A 2 -42.83 -16.95 19.04
N THR A 3 -42.72 -18.27 19.04
CA THR A 3 -41.48 -19.03 19.32
C THR A 3 -40.54 -19.00 18.14
N SER A 4 -41.02 -19.11 16.90
CA SER A 4 -40.19 -19.10 15.68
C SER A 4 -39.46 -17.76 15.44
N ILE A 5 -40.09 -16.64 15.81
CA ILE A 5 -39.50 -15.29 15.65
C ILE A 5 -38.30 -15.09 16.60
N LYS A 6 -38.36 -15.63 17.83
CA LYS A 6 -37.24 -15.54 18.79
C LYS A 6 -35.99 -16.28 18.31
N TYR A 7 -36.14 -17.46 17.69
CA TYR A 7 -35.01 -18.23 17.17
C TYR A 7 -34.39 -17.57 15.93
N ILE A 8 -35.22 -16.94 15.07
CA ILE A 8 -34.69 -16.21 13.89
C ILE A 8 -33.89 -14.97 14.33
N LEU A 9 -34.39 -14.20 15.30
CA LEU A 9 -33.68 -13.04 15.84
C LEU A 9 -32.37 -13.43 16.55
N ALA A 10 -32.35 -14.52 17.31
CA ALA A 10 -31.15 -15.03 17.96
C ALA A 10 -30.10 -15.51 16.91
N ALA A 11 -30.54 -16.22 15.87
CA ALA A 11 -29.65 -16.69 14.80
C ALA A 11 -29.04 -15.52 14.00
N VAL A 12 -29.81 -14.48 13.70
CA VAL A 12 -29.34 -13.28 13.01
C VAL A 12 -28.35 -12.50 13.89
N ALA A 13 -28.64 -12.32 15.18
CA ALA A 13 -27.73 -11.67 16.12
C ALA A 13 -26.40 -12.44 16.26
N THR A 14 -26.46 -13.78 16.36
CA THR A 14 -25.25 -14.63 16.41
C THR A 14 -24.42 -14.53 15.10
N LEU A 15 -25.07 -14.48 13.94
CA LEU A 15 -24.41 -14.36 12.65
C LEU A 15 -23.73 -12.99 12.48
N VAL A 16 -24.35 -11.91 12.98
CA VAL A 16 -23.77 -10.56 12.99
C VAL A 16 -22.57 -10.48 13.93
N ILE A 17 -22.67 -11.08 15.13
CA ILE A 17 -21.55 -11.13 16.09
C ILE A 17 -20.38 -11.95 15.54
N LEU A 18 -20.63 -13.10 14.91
CA LEU A 18 -19.58 -13.93 14.29
C LEU A 18 -18.91 -13.24 13.10
N ARG A 19 -19.63 -12.41 12.33
CA ARG A 19 -19.01 -11.57 11.27
C ARG A 19 -18.10 -10.49 11.85
N SER A 20 -18.40 -9.93 13.02
CA SER A 20 -17.56 -8.90 13.67
C SER A 20 -16.28 -9.47 14.31
N LEU A 21 -16.18 -10.79 14.51
CA LEU A 21 -15.03 -11.47 15.12
C LEU A 21 -13.97 -11.97 14.09
N LYS A 22 -14.20 -11.84 12.81
CA LYS A 22 -13.21 -12.26 11.81
C LYS A 22 -11.99 -11.33 11.87
N LYS A 23 -10.85 -11.88 12.30
CA LYS A 23 -9.58 -11.11 12.33
C LYS A 23 -9.32 -10.48 10.95
N PRO A 24 -8.91 -9.20 10.92
CA PRO A 24 -8.63 -8.54 9.65
C PRO A 24 -7.52 -9.28 8.90
N ASN A 25 -7.73 -9.50 7.60
CA ASN A 25 -6.71 -10.07 6.73
C ASN A 25 -5.56 -9.08 6.51
N PHE A 26 -4.50 -9.54 5.84
CA PHE A 26 -3.30 -8.72 5.57
C PHE A 26 -3.65 -7.38 4.89
N LYS A 27 -4.41 -7.41 3.79
CA LYS A 27 -4.79 -6.21 3.03
C LYS A 27 -5.54 -5.19 3.90
N GLN A 28 -6.49 -5.66 4.69
CA GLN A 28 -7.26 -4.81 5.61
C GLN A 28 -6.37 -4.14 6.66
N LYS A 29 -5.39 -4.89 7.21
CA LYS A 29 -4.40 -4.34 8.15
C LYS A 29 -3.53 -3.28 7.48
N ALA A 30 -2.98 -3.55 6.29
CA ALA A 30 -2.13 -2.65 5.56
C ALA A 30 -2.86 -1.33 5.22
N VAL A 31 -4.09 -1.42 4.71
CA VAL A 31 -4.92 -0.25 4.41
C VAL A 31 -5.28 0.54 5.66
N LYS A 32 -5.63 -0.14 6.76
CA LYS A 32 -5.91 0.54 8.05
C LYS A 32 -4.69 1.32 8.54
N LEU A 33 -3.50 0.75 8.43
CA LEU A 33 -2.25 1.43 8.79
C LEU A 33 -1.99 2.63 7.88
N ALA A 34 -2.12 2.49 6.57
CA ALA A 34 -1.92 3.60 5.63
C ALA A 34 -2.89 4.76 5.88
N LYS A 35 -4.18 4.47 6.16
CA LYS A 35 -5.17 5.49 6.54
C LYS A 35 -4.80 6.18 7.85
N LYS A 36 -4.35 5.43 8.86
CA LYS A 36 -3.88 6.01 10.13
C LYS A 36 -2.69 6.95 9.92
N GLU A 37 -1.76 6.60 9.04
CA GLU A 37 -0.64 7.48 8.71
C GLU A 37 -1.12 8.72 7.92
N LEU A 38 -2.04 8.59 6.98
CA LEU A 38 -2.65 9.73 6.28
C LEU A 38 -3.29 10.73 7.28
N GLU A 39 -4.02 10.24 8.26
CA GLU A 39 -4.60 11.05 9.35
C GLU A 39 -3.50 11.69 10.21
N ARG A 40 -2.46 10.94 10.60
CA ARG A 40 -1.32 11.44 11.40
C ARG A 40 -0.60 12.60 10.71
N TRP A 41 -0.47 12.57 9.39
CA TRP A 41 0.10 13.64 8.57
C TRP A 41 -0.92 14.70 8.17
N ASN A 42 -2.08 14.72 8.85
CA ASN A 42 -3.19 15.65 8.61
C ASN A 42 -3.51 15.78 7.11
N PHE A 43 -3.69 14.62 6.43
CA PHE A 43 -4.07 14.54 5.01
C PHE A 43 -3.12 15.32 4.08
N GLY A 44 -1.82 15.37 4.44
CA GLY A 44 -0.80 16.05 3.65
C GLY A 44 -0.51 17.51 4.04
N ASN A 45 -1.13 18.01 5.10
CA ASN A 45 -0.92 19.38 5.57
C ASN A 45 0.34 19.52 6.42
N ILE A 46 0.74 18.47 7.19
CA ILE A 46 2.00 18.45 7.92
C ILE A 46 3.12 17.95 6.99
N LYS A 47 4.29 18.61 7.03
CA LYS A 47 5.44 18.30 6.18
C LYS A 47 6.56 17.62 6.97
N GLU A 48 7.44 16.91 6.23
CA GLU A 48 8.70 16.42 6.79
C GLU A 48 9.49 17.59 7.41
N GLY A 49 10.31 17.29 8.41
CA GLY A 49 10.98 18.32 9.20
C GLY A 49 10.11 18.88 10.37
N ASN A 50 8.82 18.57 10.43
CA ASN A 50 8.02 18.86 11.62
C ASN A 50 8.53 18.04 12.80
N ALA A 51 8.95 18.72 13.87
CA ALA A 51 9.57 18.07 15.04
C ALA A 51 8.69 16.99 15.68
N ALA A 52 7.37 17.19 15.72
CA ALA A 52 6.43 16.22 16.28
C ALA A 52 6.33 14.92 15.45
N LEU A 53 6.67 14.96 14.14
CA LEU A 53 6.64 13.78 13.25
C LEU A 53 8.01 13.13 13.03
N MET A 54 9.09 13.70 13.58
CA MET A 54 10.42 13.09 13.47
C MET A 54 10.49 11.65 14.04
N PRO A 55 9.89 11.31 15.18
CA PRO A 55 9.85 9.92 15.65
C PRO A 55 9.16 8.99 14.64
N THR A 56 8.08 9.44 14.01
CA THR A 56 7.34 8.68 12.98
C THR A 56 8.19 8.46 11.73
N LEU A 57 8.88 9.51 11.24
CA LEU A 57 9.74 9.42 10.07
C LEU A 57 10.92 8.47 10.32
N ARG A 58 11.55 8.54 11.50
CA ARG A 58 12.58 7.57 11.95
C ARG A 58 12.03 6.14 11.92
N ASP A 59 10.78 5.94 12.35
CA ASP A 59 10.18 4.62 12.45
C ASP A 59 9.92 4.01 11.07
N TYR A 60 9.55 4.80 10.06
CA TYR A 60 9.46 4.31 8.68
C TYR A 60 10.78 3.69 8.20
N TYR A 61 11.92 4.31 8.50
CA TYR A 61 13.22 3.79 8.13
C TYR A 61 13.68 2.63 9.03
N LYS A 62 13.65 2.83 10.35
CA LYS A 62 14.18 1.86 11.32
C LYS A 62 13.36 0.57 11.33
N THR A 63 12.03 0.70 11.46
CA THR A 63 11.14 -0.46 11.47
C THR A 63 10.94 -0.98 10.07
N GLY A 64 10.66 -0.13 9.08
CA GLY A 64 10.36 -0.54 7.71
C GLY A 64 11.53 -1.24 7.02
N THR A 65 12.73 -0.65 7.04
CA THR A 65 13.85 -1.09 6.19
C THR A 65 15.14 -1.41 6.96
N LYS A 66 15.13 -1.32 8.31
CA LYS A 66 16.32 -1.49 9.15
C LYS A 66 17.44 -0.48 8.84
N THR A 67 17.07 0.73 8.38
CA THR A 67 18.01 1.82 8.10
C THR A 67 18.17 2.71 9.32
N TYR A 68 19.39 2.78 9.85
CA TYR A 68 19.73 3.55 11.07
C TYR A 68 20.67 4.68 10.69
N LYS A 69 20.16 5.90 10.58
CA LYS A 69 20.87 7.11 10.14
C LYS A 69 20.48 8.32 11.02
N SER A 70 21.06 9.49 10.74
CA SER A 70 20.72 10.75 11.39
C SER A 70 19.36 11.28 10.95
N ASP A 71 18.79 12.21 11.72
CA ASP A 71 17.54 12.89 11.35
C ASP A 71 17.67 13.67 10.05
N LYS A 72 18.83 14.31 9.84
CA LYS A 72 19.13 14.99 8.59
C LYS A 72 19.03 14.04 7.39
N PHE A 73 19.56 12.82 7.49
CA PHE A 73 19.40 11.81 6.45
C PHE A 73 17.93 11.49 6.16
N TYR A 74 17.12 11.32 7.22
CA TYR A 74 15.71 10.95 7.05
C TYR A 74 14.87 12.06 6.41
N ILE A 75 15.23 13.32 6.62
CA ILE A 75 14.58 14.48 5.99
C ILE A 75 15.07 14.65 4.55
N ASP A 76 16.38 14.59 4.33
CA ASP A 76 16.98 14.88 3.02
C ASP A 76 16.82 13.75 1.99
N THR A 77 16.38 12.56 2.43
CA THR A 77 16.28 11.36 1.57
C THR A 77 14.82 10.99 1.33
N ALA A 78 14.48 10.66 0.08
CA ALA A 78 13.14 10.21 -0.28
C ALA A 78 12.70 8.98 0.55
N TRP A 79 11.67 9.13 1.37
CA TRP A 79 11.21 8.12 2.31
C TRP A 79 9.97 7.33 1.88
N SER A 80 9.49 7.54 0.66
CA SER A 80 8.29 6.86 0.16
C SER A 80 8.43 5.33 0.14
N GLY A 81 9.61 4.80 -0.22
CA GLY A 81 9.87 3.36 -0.20
C GLY A 81 9.94 2.80 1.23
N ALA A 82 10.54 3.56 2.17
CA ALA A 82 10.55 3.22 3.59
C ALA A 82 9.13 3.21 4.19
N PHE A 83 8.27 4.15 3.79
CA PHE A 83 6.85 4.19 4.19
C PHE A 83 6.11 2.92 3.76
N ILE A 84 6.17 2.52 2.49
CA ILE A 84 5.52 1.28 2.03
C ILE A 84 6.10 0.07 2.76
N SER A 85 7.42 0.00 2.92
CA SER A 85 8.09 -1.08 3.67
C SER A 85 7.61 -1.15 5.12
N TYR A 86 7.43 -0.01 5.78
CA TYR A 86 6.87 0.08 7.12
C TYR A 86 5.43 -0.46 7.17
N ILE A 87 4.56 -0.01 6.27
CA ILE A 87 3.16 -0.48 6.20
C ILE A 87 3.11 -2.01 6.01
N MET A 88 3.90 -2.54 5.07
CA MET A 88 3.92 -3.98 4.79
C MET A 88 4.43 -4.80 5.98
N ARG A 89 5.48 -4.31 6.67
CA ARG A 89 6.03 -4.98 7.86
C ARG A 89 5.02 -4.97 9.02
N MET A 90 4.44 -3.81 9.32
CA MET A 90 3.48 -3.67 10.41
C MET A 90 2.17 -4.41 10.16
N ALA A 91 1.78 -4.61 8.89
CA ALA A 91 0.65 -5.47 8.52
C ALA A 91 0.94 -6.97 8.68
N GLY A 92 2.23 -7.36 8.79
CA GLY A 92 2.65 -8.73 9.01
C GLY A 92 3.03 -9.50 7.73
N ALA A 93 3.60 -8.82 6.71
CA ALA A 93 4.08 -9.49 5.49
C ALA A 93 5.20 -10.51 5.74
N GLY A 94 5.97 -10.37 6.85
CA GLY A 94 7.10 -11.25 7.15
C GLY A 94 8.11 -11.27 6.00
N ASP A 95 8.67 -12.43 5.70
CA ASP A 95 9.67 -12.60 4.63
C ASP A 95 9.07 -12.62 3.21
N LYS A 96 7.74 -12.48 3.09
CA LYS A 96 7.04 -12.51 1.80
C LYS A 96 7.19 -11.20 1.02
N PHE A 97 7.62 -10.10 1.65
CA PHE A 97 7.83 -8.80 1.03
C PHE A 97 9.30 -8.39 1.05
N LYS A 98 9.81 -7.88 -0.07
CA LYS A 98 11.19 -7.38 -0.19
C LYS A 98 11.27 -5.93 0.30
N TYR A 99 11.60 -5.74 1.57
CA TYR A 99 11.72 -4.41 2.20
C TYR A 99 12.89 -3.60 1.64
N ALA A 100 12.65 -2.35 1.27
CA ALA A 100 13.69 -1.46 0.75
C ALA A 100 13.27 0.02 0.84
N ASN A 101 14.26 0.93 0.82
CA ASN A 101 14.03 2.37 0.71
C ASN A 101 13.68 2.80 -0.71
N ALA A 102 14.03 2.01 -1.72
CA ALA A 102 13.74 2.26 -3.13
C ALA A 102 12.62 1.33 -3.63
N HIS A 103 11.57 1.90 -4.19
CA HIS A 103 10.41 1.16 -4.71
C HIS A 103 10.81 0.13 -5.80
N ALA A 104 11.77 0.47 -6.67
CA ALA A 104 12.21 -0.42 -7.73
C ALA A 104 12.67 -1.80 -7.21
N VAL A 105 13.24 -1.88 -6.00
CA VAL A 105 13.71 -3.15 -5.41
C VAL A 105 12.54 -4.14 -5.26
N TYR A 106 11.46 -3.73 -4.62
CA TYR A 106 10.33 -4.64 -4.43
C TYR A 106 9.42 -4.76 -5.66
N ILE A 107 9.46 -3.79 -6.60
CA ILE A 107 8.82 -3.94 -7.90
C ILE A 107 9.53 -5.06 -8.70
N GLN A 108 10.86 -5.07 -8.74
CA GLN A 108 11.64 -6.12 -9.42
C GLN A 108 11.45 -7.48 -8.75
N ASP A 109 11.46 -7.54 -7.41
CA ASP A 109 11.15 -8.77 -6.67
C ASP A 109 9.76 -9.32 -7.02
N ALA A 110 8.74 -8.46 -7.03
CA ALA A 110 7.38 -8.85 -7.39
C ALA A 110 7.26 -9.34 -8.86
N LYS A 111 8.04 -8.78 -9.80
CA LYS A 111 8.16 -9.32 -11.17
C LYS A 111 8.78 -10.72 -11.18
N GLN A 112 9.83 -10.95 -10.39
CA GLN A 112 10.45 -12.28 -10.26
C GLN A 112 9.51 -13.29 -9.61
N ASN A 113 8.77 -12.89 -8.56
CA ASN A 113 7.77 -13.73 -7.92
C ASN A 113 6.67 -14.15 -8.92
N ARG A 114 6.21 -13.23 -9.76
CA ARG A 114 5.28 -13.56 -10.85
C ARG A 114 5.89 -14.59 -11.81
N LYS A 115 7.11 -14.34 -12.30
CA LYS A 115 7.80 -15.25 -13.23
C LYS A 115 7.95 -16.66 -12.65
N LYS A 116 8.25 -16.76 -11.35
CA LYS A 116 8.40 -18.03 -10.61
C LYS A 116 7.08 -18.59 -10.08
N ASN A 117 5.94 -17.94 -10.34
CA ASN A 117 4.61 -18.28 -9.81
C ASN A 117 4.53 -18.35 -8.27
N ILE A 118 5.35 -17.56 -7.56
CA ILE A 118 5.32 -17.44 -6.10
C ILE A 118 4.13 -16.54 -5.71
N LYS A 119 3.14 -17.12 -5.02
CA LYS A 119 1.86 -16.47 -4.67
C LYS A 119 1.98 -15.58 -3.41
N THR A 120 2.78 -14.52 -3.50
CA THR A 120 2.95 -13.53 -2.44
C THR A 120 2.62 -12.12 -2.94
N PHE A 121 3.62 -11.41 -3.44
CA PHE A 121 3.51 -10.12 -4.11
C PHE A 121 3.94 -10.31 -5.56
N GLN A 122 3.03 -10.08 -6.51
CA GLN A 122 3.31 -10.28 -7.94
C GLN A 122 3.03 -9.00 -8.72
N ALA A 123 4.01 -8.55 -9.53
CA ALA A 123 3.83 -7.37 -10.36
C ALA A 123 3.22 -7.71 -11.73
N PHE A 124 2.30 -6.86 -12.17
CA PHE A 124 1.58 -6.91 -13.45
C PHE A 124 1.65 -5.54 -14.13
N ARG A 125 1.48 -5.50 -15.45
CA ARG A 125 1.29 -4.24 -16.18
C ARG A 125 -0.02 -3.58 -15.75
N LYS A 126 -0.13 -2.25 -15.88
CA LYS A 126 -1.25 -1.45 -15.38
C LYS A 126 -2.64 -1.94 -15.81
N ASN A 127 -2.77 -2.39 -17.06
CA ASN A 127 -4.03 -2.82 -17.66
C ASN A 127 -4.22 -4.34 -17.72
N GLU A 128 -3.35 -5.12 -17.09
CA GLU A 128 -3.36 -6.58 -17.20
C GLU A 128 -4.31 -7.24 -16.20
N MET A 129 -4.37 -6.72 -14.99
CA MET A 129 -5.19 -7.26 -13.90
C MET A 129 -6.02 -6.15 -13.25
N PRO A 130 -7.27 -6.45 -12.81
CA PRO A 130 -8.02 -5.51 -11.99
C PRO A 130 -7.27 -5.23 -10.68
N VAL A 131 -7.26 -3.96 -10.28
CA VAL A 131 -6.72 -3.56 -8.98
C VAL A 131 -7.77 -3.77 -7.89
N THR A 132 -7.32 -4.10 -6.69
CA THR A 132 -8.17 -4.26 -5.52
C THR A 132 -7.59 -3.52 -4.30
N VAL A 133 -8.42 -3.22 -3.34
CA VAL A 133 -8.00 -2.57 -2.08
C VAL A 133 -6.87 -3.39 -1.44
N GLY A 134 -5.78 -2.71 -1.07
CA GLY A 134 -4.56 -3.29 -0.50
C GLY A 134 -3.47 -3.67 -1.52
N ASP A 135 -3.74 -3.58 -2.84
CA ASP A 135 -2.69 -3.69 -3.85
C ASP A 135 -1.84 -2.41 -3.91
N LEU A 136 -0.69 -2.44 -4.60
CA LEU A 136 0.12 -1.25 -4.84
C LEU A 136 0.02 -0.81 -6.30
N ILE A 137 -0.19 0.49 -6.53
CA ILE A 137 -0.09 1.14 -7.84
C ILE A 137 1.26 1.85 -7.91
N CYS A 138 2.07 1.53 -8.93
CA CYS A 138 3.44 2.01 -9.04
C CYS A 138 3.67 2.79 -10.35
N TYR A 139 4.37 3.93 -10.26
CA TYR A 139 4.72 4.77 -11.39
C TYR A 139 6.19 5.24 -11.33
N PRO A 140 6.86 5.47 -12.48
CA PRO A 140 8.22 5.97 -12.51
C PRO A 140 8.27 7.46 -12.13
N ARG A 141 9.43 7.89 -11.64
CA ARG A 141 9.77 9.28 -11.38
C ARG A 141 10.93 9.76 -12.26
N GLN A 142 11.13 9.10 -13.38
CA GLN A 142 12.08 9.45 -14.43
C GLN A 142 11.57 8.94 -15.77
N ASP A 143 12.03 9.54 -16.86
CA ASP A 143 11.61 9.19 -18.20
C ASP A 143 12.20 7.85 -18.67
N GLY A 144 11.59 7.25 -19.70
CA GLY A 144 12.07 6.02 -20.34
C GLY A 144 11.84 4.74 -19.52
N VAL A 145 11.23 4.81 -18.33
CA VAL A 145 10.94 3.64 -17.51
C VAL A 145 9.60 3.03 -17.89
N THR A 146 9.62 1.75 -18.19
CA THR A 146 8.44 0.92 -18.46
C THR A 146 8.35 -0.26 -17.49
N TYR A 147 7.28 -1.04 -17.59
CA TYR A 147 7.19 -2.30 -16.85
C TYR A 147 8.40 -3.21 -17.08
N TYR A 148 9.01 -3.19 -18.26
CA TYR A 148 10.11 -4.08 -18.64
C TYR A 148 11.50 -3.57 -18.22
N THR A 149 11.61 -2.33 -17.80
CA THR A 149 12.91 -1.75 -17.36
C THR A 149 13.49 -2.56 -16.19
N PRO A 150 14.71 -3.09 -16.31
CA PRO A 150 15.38 -3.84 -15.26
C PRO A 150 16.07 -2.95 -14.25
N GLY A 151 16.54 -3.53 -13.14
CA GLY A 151 17.41 -2.87 -12.17
C GLY A 151 16.71 -1.79 -11.34
N LEU A 152 17.52 -0.83 -10.89
CA LEU A 152 17.06 0.28 -10.06
C LEU A 152 16.73 1.50 -10.92
N TYR A 153 15.64 2.16 -10.61
CA TYR A 153 15.18 3.41 -11.20
C TYR A 153 14.35 4.19 -10.19
N TYR A 154 14.24 5.50 -10.38
CA TYR A 154 13.38 6.32 -9.54
C TYR A 154 11.92 5.99 -9.81
N SER A 155 11.20 5.63 -8.76
CA SER A 155 9.79 5.23 -8.82
C SER A 155 9.06 5.56 -7.55
N HIS A 156 7.74 5.42 -7.59
CA HIS A 156 6.86 5.60 -6.45
C HIS A 156 5.77 4.53 -6.48
N CYS A 157 5.30 4.10 -5.30
CA CYS A 157 4.13 3.25 -5.18
C CYS A 157 3.21 3.77 -4.07
N ASP A 158 1.90 3.73 -4.35
CA ASP A 158 0.84 4.01 -3.40
C ASP A 158 0.08 2.73 -3.09
N ILE A 159 -0.39 2.57 -1.85
CA ILE A 159 -1.30 1.48 -1.48
C ILE A 159 -2.73 1.88 -1.78
N VAL A 160 -3.46 1.03 -2.50
CA VAL A 160 -4.88 1.24 -2.81
C VAL A 160 -5.71 1.15 -1.52
N SER A 161 -6.31 2.25 -1.12
CA SER A 161 -7.09 2.37 0.11
C SER A 161 -8.60 2.28 -0.11
N GLU A 162 -9.06 2.55 -1.34
CA GLU A 162 -10.46 2.56 -1.72
C GLU A 162 -10.60 2.38 -3.24
N ILE A 163 -11.69 1.74 -3.67
CA ILE A 163 -12.14 1.68 -5.09
C ILE A 163 -13.54 2.29 -5.16
N LYS A 164 -13.70 3.26 -6.06
CA LYS A 164 -14.97 3.88 -6.44
C LYS A 164 -15.24 3.65 -7.92
N PRO A 165 -16.44 3.87 -8.44
CA PRO A 165 -16.71 3.79 -9.88
C PRO A 165 -15.70 4.65 -10.68
N GLY A 166 -14.88 4.00 -11.52
CA GLY A 166 -13.87 4.66 -12.36
C GLY A 166 -12.61 5.16 -11.64
N VAL A 167 -12.45 4.99 -10.30
CA VAL A 167 -11.34 5.57 -9.53
C VAL A 167 -10.82 4.60 -8.47
N ALA A 168 -9.48 4.44 -8.40
CA ALA A 168 -8.79 3.90 -7.24
C ALA A 168 -8.13 5.05 -6.45
N VAL A 169 -8.30 5.06 -5.14
CA VAL A 169 -7.61 6.01 -4.24
C VAL A 169 -6.38 5.33 -3.66
N GLY A 170 -5.20 5.83 -3.99
CA GLY A 170 -3.91 5.40 -3.42
C GLY A 170 -3.48 6.29 -2.26
N ILE A 171 -2.76 5.74 -1.29
CA ILE A 171 -2.08 6.49 -0.21
C ILE A 171 -0.58 6.24 -0.32
N GLY A 172 0.20 7.31 -0.41
CA GLY A 172 1.67 7.28 -0.50
C GLY A 172 2.35 8.16 0.53
N GLY A 173 3.56 7.74 0.91
CA GLY A 173 4.48 8.54 1.72
C GLY A 173 5.38 9.40 0.85
N ASN A 174 5.87 10.50 1.39
CA ASN A 174 6.73 11.46 0.69
C ASN A 174 6.10 12.04 -0.60
N VAL A 175 4.80 12.24 -0.58
CA VAL A 175 4.09 12.96 -1.64
C VAL A 175 4.05 14.44 -1.27
N SER A 176 4.87 15.26 -1.94
CA SER A 176 5.14 16.66 -1.56
C SER A 176 5.50 16.77 -0.07
N ASN A 177 6.48 15.94 0.36
CA ASN A 177 7.05 15.90 1.71
C ASN A 177 6.02 15.58 2.81
N SER A 178 5.03 14.74 2.50
CA SER A 178 3.96 14.35 3.43
C SER A 178 3.39 12.97 3.08
N VAL A 179 2.40 12.50 3.85
CA VAL A 179 1.54 11.38 3.44
C VAL A 179 0.26 11.95 2.83
N LYS A 180 -0.03 11.57 1.59
CA LYS A 180 -1.19 12.05 0.84
C LYS A 180 -1.91 10.92 0.11
N SER A 181 -3.16 11.19 -0.28
CA SER A 181 -3.90 10.39 -1.23
C SER A 181 -3.78 10.94 -2.65
N LYS A 182 -3.87 10.03 -3.64
CA LYS A 182 -3.91 10.31 -5.08
C LYS A 182 -4.97 9.45 -5.75
N ASN A 183 -5.69 10.01 -6.72
CA ASN A 183 -6.66 9.28 -7.53
C ASN A 183 -5.98 8.71 -8.79
N TYR A 184 -6.37 7.48 -9.14
CA TYR A 184 -5.98 6.77 -10.36
C TYR A 184 -7.23 6.38 -11.13
N THR A 185 -7.27 6.66 -12.44
CA THR A 185 -8.40 6.30 -13.28
C THR A 185 -8.45 4.79 -13.55
N LEU A 186 -9.67 4.25 -13.55
CA LEU A 186 -9.96 2.85 -13.81
C LEU A 186 -10.93 2.69 -14.98
N ASP A 187 -10.80 1.60 -15.72
CA ASP A 187 -11.84 1.15 -16.66
C ASP A 187 -13.00 0.44 -15.93
N SER A 188 -14.00 0.00 -16.69
CA SER A 188 -15.18 -0.72 -16.17
C SER A 188 -14.84 -2.07 -15.51
N ASN A 189 -13.64 -2.61 -15.75
CA ASN A 189 -13.13 -3.85 -15.17
C ASN A 189 -12.18 -3.59 -13.98
N ASN A 190 -12.11 -2.36 -13.46
CA ASN A 190 -11.19 -1.93 -12.42
C ASN A 190 -9.69 -2.09 -12.80
N LYS A 191 -9.33 -2.03 -14.07
CA LYS A 191 -7.95 -1.97 -14.51
C LYS A 191 -7.49 -0.52 -14.59
N VAL A 192 -6.25 -0.24 -14.18
CA VAL A 192 -5.71 1.12 -14.16
C VAL A 192 -5.48 1.63 -15.58
N THR A 193 -6.03 2.80 -15.90
CA THR A 193 -5.86 3.50 -17.18
C THR A 193 -4.95 4.72 -17.10
N SER A 194 -4.65 5.24 -15.89
CA SER A 194 -3.71 6.34 -15.67
C SER A 194 -2.39 6.11 -16.41
N GLU A 195 -1.98 7.05 -17.27
CA GLU A 195 -0.86 6.85 -18.22
C GLU A 195 0.48 6.70 -17.52
N GLU A 196 0.69 7.43 -16.45
CA GLU A 196 1.92 7.43 -15.68
C GLU A 196 2.20 6.08 -14.97
N VAL A 197 1.19 5.23 -14.79
CA VAL A 197 1.34 3.95 -14.08
C VAL A 197 2.00 2.91 -14.99
N HIS A 198 3.05 2.25 -14.50
CA HIS A 198 3.75 1.19 -15.24
C HIS A 198 3.57 -0.21 -14.63
N ALA A 199 3.26 -0.30 -13.34
CA ALA A 199 3.11 -1.59 -12.66
C ALA A 199 2.05 -1.56 -11.56
N ILE A 200 1.37 -2.69 -11.40
CA ILE A 200 0.51 -3.00 -10.25
C ILE A 200 1.13 -4.16 -9.51
N ILE A 201 1.33 -4.04 -8.19
CA ILE A 201 1.72 -5.18 -7.36
C ILE A 201 0.47 -5.76 -6.70
N LYS A 202 0.07 -6.93 -7.14
CA LYS A 202 -1.01 -7.71 -6.52
C LYS A 202 -0.53 -8.32 -5.23
N VAL A 203 -1.29 -8.12 -4.16
CA VAL A 203 -1.05 -8.72 -2.85
C VAL A 203 -1.89 -9.99 -2.72
N LEU A 204 -1.24 -11.14 -2.63
CA LEU A 204 -1.86 -12.48 -2.70
C LEU A 204 -1.78 -13.25 -1.36
N ILE A 205 -1.49 -12.55 -0.24
CA ILE A 205 -1.36 -13.13 1.13
C ILE A 205 -2.45 -12.65 2.08
#